data_e53f5a3032bc294beafedbdaa554a563
#
_entry.id   e53f5a3032bc294beafedbdaa554a563
#
_cell.length_a   1.000
_cell.length_b   1.000
_cell.length_c   1.000
_cell.angle_alpha   90.00
_cell.angle_beta   90.00
_cell.angle_gamma   90.00
#
_symmetry.space_group_name_H-M   'P 1'
#
loop_
_entity.id
_entity.type
_entity.pdbx_description
1 polymer ?
#
loop_
_entity_poly.entity_id
_entity_poly.type
_entity_poly.pdbx_seq_one_letter_code
_entity_poly.pdbx_strand_id
1 'polypeptide(L)'
;MDITALKPKLRLQNRLAILLYQKELRDKRRVTQTEVAAAIGVSRATITNWMHNDVTKFEAHIIEGLCAFFECGLCDLLYLEDVSDEEE
;
A
#
# COMPACT_ATOMS: atom_id res chain seq x y z
N MET A 1 24.92 26.71 -3.73
CA MET A 1 23.48 26.42 -3.69
C MET A 1 23.21 25.22 -2.81
N ASP A 2 22.24 25.32 -1.96
CA ASP A 2 21.87 24.21 -1.10
C ASP A 2 20.89 23.30 -1.84
N ILE A 3 21.39 22.16 -2.28
CA ILE A 3 20.57 21.21 -3.02
C ILE A 3 19.43 20.68 -2.17
N THR A 4 19.65 20.59 -0.85
CA THR A 4 18.63 20.07 0.05
C THR A 4 17.34 20.89 -0.01
N ALA A 5 17.46 22.20 -0.18
CA ALA A 5 16.29 23.07 -0.24
C ALA A 5 15.45 22.85 -1.49
N LEU A 6 16.03 22.19 -2.50
CA LEU A 6 15.35 21.94 -3.77
C LEU A 6 14.75 20.56 -3.88
N LYS A 7 15.00 19.68 -2.89
CA LYS A 7 14.48 18.33 -2.95
C LYS A 7 12.99 18.33 -2.69
N PRO A 8 12.23 17.56 -3.47
CA PRO A 8 10.81 17.42 -3.17
C PRO A 8 10.64 16.65 -1.86
N LYS A 9 9.53 16.90 -1.22
CA LYS A 9 9.17 16.16 -0.03
C LYS A 9 8.34 14.96 -0.48
N LEU A 10 8.82 13.77 -0.22
CA LEU A 10 8.20 12.55 -0.69
C LEU A 10 7.60 11.77 0.45
N ARG A 11 6.50 11.10 0.18
CA ARG A 11 5.84 10.21 1.12
C ARG A 11 5.59 8.87 0.47
N LEU A 12 5.90 7.80 1.18
CA LEU A 12 5.66 6.46 0.69
C LEU A 12 4.18 6.11 0.90
N GLN A 13 3.51 5.75 -0.18
CA GLN A 13 2.09 5.41 -0.17
C GLN A 13 1.91 4.02 -0.77
N ASN A 14 0.71 3.46 -0.60
CA ASN A 14 0.42 2.15 -1.18
C ASN A 14 -0.91 2.16 -1.92
N ARG A 15 -1.06 1.18 -2.81
CA ARG A 15 -2.24 1.03 -3.66
C ARG A 15 -3.07 -0.19 -3.28
N LEU A 16 -3.03 -0.59 -2.02
CA LEU A 16 -3.75 -1.80 -1.61
C LEU A 16 -5.24 -1.72 -1.94
N ALA A 17 -5.85 -0.56 -1.69
CA ALA A 17 -7.28 -0.40 -1.96
C ALA A 17 -7.59 -0.61 -3.44
N ILE A 18 -6.73 -0.10 -4.31
CA ILE A 18 -6.91 -0.26 -5.75
C ILE A 18 -6.72 -1.72 -6.16
N LEU A 19 -5.70 -2.36 -5.62
CA LEU A 19 -5.43 -3.77 -5.93
C LEU A 19 -6.58 -4.66 -5.48
N LEU A 20 -7.13 -4.37 -4.31
CA LEU A 20 -8.27 -5.12 -3.79
C LEU A 20 -9.47 -4.99 -4.72
N TYR A 21 -9.77 -3.77 -5.11
CA TYR A 21 -10.89 -3.49 -6.01
C TYR A 21 -10.71 -4.21 -7.35
N GLN A 22 -9.50 -4.14 -7.91
CA GLN A 22 -9.21 -4.78 -9.17
C GLN A 22 -9.36 -6.31 -9.08
N LYS A 23 -8.92 -6.87 -7.94
CA LYS A 23 -9.06 -8.31 -7.73
C LYS A 23 -10.52 -8.72 -7.65
N GLU A 24 -11.34 -7.92 -6.97
CA GLU A 24 -12.77 -8.19 -6.89
C GLU A 24 -13.42 -8.19 -8.27
N LEU A 25 -13.05 -7.22 -9.10
CA LEU A 25 -13.58 -7.15 -10.46
C LEU A 25 -13.13 -8.36 -11.30
N ARG A 26 -11.85 -8.74 -11.18
CA ARG A 26 -11.30 -9.82 -11.97
C ARG A 26 -11.91 -11.17 -11.58
N ASP A 27 -12.04 -11.40 -10.28
CA ASP A 27 -12.52 -12.67 -9.75
C ASP A 27 -14.04 -12.73 -9.65
N LYS A 28 -14.69 -11.59 -9.88
CA LYS A 28 -16.16 -11.46 -9.82
C LYS A 28 -16.72 -11.95 -8.50
N ARG A 29 -16.03 -11.57 -7.41
CA ARG A 29 -16.47 -11.89 -6.06
C ARG A 29 -15.91 -10.86 -5.09
N ARG A 30 -16.53 -10.80 -3.92
CA ARG A 30 -16.06 -9.91 -2.87
C ARG A 30 -14.80 -10.48 -2.22
N VAL A 31 -13.80 -9.62 -2.04
CA VAL A 31 -12.58 -9.98 -1.32
C VAL A 31 -12.50 -9.09 -0.10
N THR A 32 -12.63 -9.67 1.08
CA THR A 32 -12.69 -8.89 2.31
C THR A 32 -11.31 -8.65 2.89
N GLN A 33 -11.21 -7.61 3.74
CA GLN A 33 -9.96 -7.33 4.43
C GLN A 33 -9.59 -8.50 5.34
N THR A 34 -10.58 -9.14 5.94
CA THR A 34 -10.34 -10.31 6.79
C THR A 34 -9.71 -11.45 5.98
N GLU A 35 -10.19 -11.64 4.77
CA GLU A 35 -9.63 -12.68 3.90
C GLU A 35 -8.16 -12.40 3.57
N VAL A 36 -7.85 -11.15 3.23
CA VAL A 36 -6.47 -10.77 2.94
C VAL A 36 -5.58 -10.95 4.16
N ALA A 37 -6.06 -10.50 5.32
CA ALA A 37 -5.30 -10.63 6.56
C ALA A 37 -5.00 -12.08 6.88
N ALA A 38 -6.00 -12.96 6.76
CA ALA A 38 -5.81 -14.38 7.02
C ALA A 38 -4.82 -15.00 6.05
N ALA A 39 -4.89 -14.61 4.78
CA ALA A 39 -4.03 -15.17 3.74
C ALA A 39 -2.56 -14.86 3.97
N ILE A 40 -2.24 -13.68 4.47
CA ILE A 40 -0.85 -13.30 4.68
C ILE A 40 -0.42 -13.37 6.14
N GLY A 41 -1.32 -13.77 7.03
CA GLY A 41 -0.97 -14.04 8.41
C GLY A 41 -0.81 -12.81 9.30
N VAL A 42 -1.65 -11.78 9.07
CA VAL A 42 -1.61 -10.57 9.88
C VAL A 42 -3.00 -10.27 10.41
N SER A 43 -3.12 -9.27 11.28
CA SER A 43 -4.41 -8.88 11.83
C SER A 43 -5.21 -8.08 10.80
N ARG A 44 -6.53 -8.08 10.96
CA ARG A 44 -7.37 -7.26 10.10
C ARG A 44 -7.05 -5.78 10.27
N ALA A 45 -6.70 -5.36 11.49
CA ALA A 45 -6.34 -3.96 11.75
C ALA A 45 -5.14 -3.54 10.90
N THR A 46 -4.17 -4.43 10.73
CA THR A 46 -3.02 -4.15 9.87
C THR A 46 -3.47 -3.86 8.44
N ILE A 47 -4.37 -4.69 7.91
CA ILE A 47 -4.87 -4.49 6.55
C ILE A 47 -5.68 -3.21 6.44
N THR A 48 -6.50 -2.91 7.47
CA THR A 48 -7.28 -1.67 7.48
C THR A 48 -6.37 -0.45 7.43
N ASN A 49 -5.27 -0.47 8.18
CA ASN A 49 -4.32 0.64 8.16
C ASN A 49 -3.71 0.81 6.77
N TRP A 50 -3.36 -0.30 6.13
CA TRP A 50 -2.84 -0.26 4.76
C TRP A 50 -3.87 0.30 3.79
N MET A 51 -5.14 -0.09 3.95
CA MET A 51 -6.20 0.40 3.07
C MET A 51 -6.36 1.91 3.14
N HIS A 52 -6.11 2.49 4.32
CA HIS A 52 -6.25 3.94 4.51
C HIS A 52 -4.94 4.69 4.35
N ASN A 53 -3.87 4.02 3.89
CA ASN A 53 -2.55 4.62 3.77
C ASN A 53 -2.04 5.18 5.10
N ASP A 54 -2.41 4.50 6.18
CA ASP A 54 -2.05 4.93 7.53
C ASP A 54 -0.93 4.04 8.07
N VAL A 55 0.11 3.87 7.26
CA VAL A 55 1.24 2.98 7.59
C VAL A 55 2.51 3.81 7.60
N THR A 56 3.24 3.72 8.70
CA THR A 56 4.54 4.39 8.82
C THR A 56 5.70 3.39 8.87
N LYS A 57 5.40 2.13 9.18
CA LYS A 57 6.40 1.06 9.19
C LYS A 57 6.01 0.03 8.13
N PHE A 58 6.92 -0.21 7.21
CA PHE A 58 6.67 -1.12 6.10
C PHE A 58 7.50 -2.39 6.30
N GLU A 59 6.85 -3.43 6.81
CA GLU A 59 7.54 -4.67 7.12
C GLU A 59 7.61 -5.56 5.89
N ALA A 60 8.80 -6.11 5.65
CA ALA A 60 9.05 -6.87 4.44
C ALA A 60 8.09 -8.03 4.26
N HIS A 61 7.79 -8.77 5.33
CA HIS A 61 6.94 -9.95 5.20
C HIS A 61 5.51 -9.59 4.79
N ILE A 62 5.04 -8.41 5.19
CA ILE A 62 3.71 -7.95 4.80
C ILE A 62 3.70 -7.56 3.33
N ILE A 63 4.72 -6.82 2.89
CA ILE A 63 4.86 -6.44 1.49
C ILE A 63 4.94 -7.68 0.60
N GLU A 64 5.76 -8.65 1.00
CA GLU A 64 5.91 -9.90 0.27
C GLU A 64 4.59 -10.66 0.18
N GLY A 65 3.87 -10.72 1.29
CA GLY A 65 2.58 -11.40 1.33
C GLY A 65 1.54 -10.72 0.45
N LEU A 66 1.49 -9.39 0.49
CA LEU A 66 0.54 -8.65 -0.34
C LEU A 66 0.85 -8.81 -1.82
N CYS A 67 2.12 -8.73 -2.20
CA CYS A 67 2.50 -8.93 -3.59
C CYS A 67 2.16 -10.33 -4.06
N ALA A 68 2.38 -11.33 -3.21
CA ALA A 68 2.03 -12.71 -3.56
C ALA A 68 0.53 -12.90 -3.68
N PHE A 69 -0.23 -12.34 -2.73
CA PHE A 69 -1.68 -12.49 -2.73
C PHE A 69 -2.33 -11.86 -3.95
N PHE A 70 -1.86 -10.65 -4.32
CA PHE A 70 -2.43 -9.93 -5.45
C PHE A 70 -1.69 -10.20 -6.75
N GLU A 71 -0.66 -11.05 -6.70
CA GLU A 71 0.12 -11.45 -7.88
C GLU A 71 0.62 -10.22 -8.64
N CYS A 72 1.27 -9.31 -7.91
CA CYS A 72 1.74 -8.06 -8.48
C CYS A 72 3.19 -7.80 -8.06
N GLY A 73 3.82 -6.84 -8.72
CA GLY A 73 5.16 -6.42 -8.36
C GLY A 73 5.15 -5.34 -7.31
N LEU A 74 6.33 -5.02 -6.80
CA LEU A 74 6.47 -4.00 -5.77
C LEU A 74 5.97 -2.64 -6.24
N CYS A 75 6.25 -2.29 -7.48
CA CYS A 75 5.84 -0.99 -8.03
C CYS A 75 4.33 -0.88 -8.23
N ASP A 76 3.63 -2.01 -8.26
CA ASP A 76 2.18 -2.00 -8.32
C ASP A 76 1.56 -1.72 -6.96
N LEU A 77 2.30 -2.02 -5.90
CA LEU A 77 1.81 -1.87 -4.53
C LEU A 77 2.24 -0.56 -3.90
N LEU A 78 3.50 -0.19 -4.06
CA LEU A 78 4.07 0.99 -3.39
C LEU A 78 4.49 2.06 -4.41
N TYR A 79 4.34 3.31 -3.99
CA TYR A 79 4.79 4.43 -4.81
C TYR A 79 5.16 5.61 -3.92
N LEU A 80 5.93 6.53 -4.47
CA LEU A 80 6.31 7.75 -3.78
C LEU A 80 5.45 8.90 -4.30
N GLU A 81 4.89 9.66 -3.37
CA GLU A 81 4.06 10.81 -3.71
C GLU A 81 4.78 12.08 -3.30
N ASP A 82 4.80 13.06 -4.20
CA ASP A 82 5.39 14.35 -3.90
C ASP A 82 4.36 15.19 -3.14
N VAL A 83 4.65 15.46 -1.88
CA VAL A 83 3.74 16.21 -1.01
C VAL A 83 4.29 17.59 -0.66
N SER A 84 5.28 18.05 -1.42
CA SER A 84 5.91 19.33 -1.10
C SER A 84 4.93 20.52 -1.18
N ASP A 85 3.92 20.41 -2.06
CA ASP A 85 2.92 21.47 -2.21
C ASP A 85 1.89 21.50 -1.10
N GLU A 86 1.86 20.45 -0.26
CA GLU A 86 0.92 20.39 0.85
C GLU A 86 1.41 21.18 2.07
N GLU A 87 2.61 21.70 1.99
CA GLU A 87 3.25 22.41 3.10
C GLU A 87 3.03 23.90 2.93
N GLU A 88 2.04 24.41 3.58
CA GLU A 88 1.75 25.83 3.50
C GLU A 88 1.86 26.50 4.86
#